data_f989bf9d1f81d20a57c3bcc1e4c72bb5
#
_entry.id   f989bf9d1f81d20a57c3bcc1e4c72bb5
#
_cell.length_a   1.000
_cell.length_b   1.000
_cell.length_c   1.000
_cell.angle_alpha   90.00
_cell.angle_beta   90.00
_cell.angle_gamma   90.00
#
_symmetry.space_group_name_H-M   'P 1'
#
loop_
_entity.id
_entity.type
_entity.pdbx_description
1 polymer ?
#
loop_
_entity_poly.entity_id
_entity_poly.type
_entity_poly.pdbx_seq_one_letter_code
_entity_poly.pdbx_strand_id
1 'polypeptide(L)'
;MAVAQRNECQVCLGWRDPSLAEAGVDEALYAAVRDGDLDGLAPEEAMAVRYADLFATDHLAIDDTVMAELRATFSDAEILDLTICLANWVGMGRLNQVLGLDTGCAVPAPTT
;
A
#
# COMPACT_ATOMS: atom_id res chain seq x y z
N MET A 1 -0.93 -2.36 1.92
CA MET A 1 -1.59 -1.96 3.18
C MET A 1 -2.02 -0.50 3.19
N ALA A 2 -1.11 0.46 2.98
CA ALA A 2 -1.46 1.89 3.02
C ALA A 2 -2.56 2.26 2.00
N VAL A 3 -2.43 1.82 0.75
CA VAL A 3 -3.45 2.07 -0.29
C VAL A 3 -4.77 1.40 0.07
N ALA A 4 -4.73 0.16 0.54
CA ALA A 4 -5.94 -0.56 0.95
C ALA A 4 -6.67 0.15 2.08
N GLN A 5 -5.93 0.69 3.03
CA GLN A 5 -6.49 1.45 4.13
C GLN A 5 -7.18 2.73 3.65
N ARG A 6 -6.56 3.44 2.70
CA ARG A 6 -7.15 4.66 2.13
C ARG A 6 -8.39 4.37 1.28
N ASN A 7 -8.40 3.22 0.61
CA ASN A 7 -9.56 2.77 -0.15
C ASN A 7 -10.65 2.15 0.73
N GLU A 8 -10.36 1.92 2.01
CA GLU A 8 -11.26 1.23 2.94
C GLU A 8 -11.66 -0.17 2.43
N CYS A 9 -10.75 -0.83 1.73
CA CYS A 9 -10.99 -2.16 1.17
C CYS A 9 -10.66 -3.23 2.19
N GLN A 10 -11.67 -3.87 2.78
CA GLN A 10 -11.50 -4.87 3.82
C GLN A 10 -10.76 -6.11 3.33
N VAL A 11 -11.02 -6.53 2.11
CA VAL A 11 -10.31 -7.65 1.49
C VAL A 11 -8.83 -7.36 1.38
N CYS A 12 -8.50 -6.17 0.87
CA CYS A 12 -7.12 -5.75 0.67
C CYS A 12 -6.39 -5.59 2.00
N LEU A 13 -7.07 -5.11 3.04
CA LEU A 13 -6.49 -4.97 4.37
C LEU A 13 -6.13 -6.32 5.00
N GLY A 14 -6.91 -7.35 4.69
CA GLY A 14 -6.69 -8.69 5.19
C GLY A 14 -5.76 -9.54 4.34
N TRP A 15 -5.41 -9.06 3.16
CA TRP A 15 -4.59 -9.85 2.23
C TRP A 15 -3.14 -9.94 2.70
N ARG A 16 -2.58 -11.14 2.60
CA ARG A 16 -1.19 -11.42 2.96
C ARG A 16 -0.56 -12.32 1.91
N ASP A 17 0.67 -12.01 1.54
CA ASP A 17 1.47 -12.84 0.63
C ASP A 17 2.51 -13.61 1.45
N PRO A 18 2.45 -14.93 1.46
CA PRO A 18 3.41 -15.74 2.22
C PRO A 18 4.87 -15.48 1.87
N SER A 19 5.17 -15.11 0.63
CA SER A 19 6.54 -14.82 0.21
C SER A 19 7.10 -13.59 0.92
N LEU A 20 6.25 -12.64 1.30
CA LEU A 20 6.67 -11.45 2.01
C LEU A 20 7.06 -11.75 3.46
N ALA A 21 6.43 -12.74 4.07
CA ALA A 21 6.80 -13.19 5.40
C ALA A 21 8.23 -13.73 5.42
N GLU A 22 8.63 -14.46 4.40
CA GLU A 22 10.00 -14.96 4.25
C GLU A 22 10.99 -13.80 4.04
N ALA A 23 10.55 -12.70 3.44
CA ALA A 23 11.35 -11.50 3.23
C ALA A 23 11.41 -10.59 4.47
N GLY A 24 10.79 -10.97 5.59
CA GLY A 24 10.81 -10.20 6.82
C GLY A 24 9.62 -9.28 7.03
N VAL A 25 8.62 -9.34 6.16
CA VAL A 25 7.38 -8.57 6.32
C VAL A 25 6.46 -9.34 7.27
N ASP A 26 6.30 -8.83 8.48
CA ASP A 26 5.52 -9.48 9.54
C ASP A 26 4.29 -8.65 9.94
N GLU A 27 3.51 -9.17 10.88
CA GLU A 27 2.32 -8.48 11.37
C GLU A 27 2.66 -7.17 12.10
N ALA A 28 3.84 -7.05 12.70
CA ALA A 28 4.28 -5.81 13.32
C ALA A 28 4.46 -4.70 12.29
N LEU A 29 5.00 -5.02 11.12
CA LEU A 29 5.13 -4.07 10.01
C LEU A 29 3.76 -3.65 9.49
N TYR A 30 2.85 -4.59 9.29
CA TYR A 30 1.48 -4.27 8.88
C TYR A 30 0.79 -3.37 9.89
N ALA A 31 0.96 -3.65 11.18
CA ALA A 31 0.38 -2.85 12.25
C ALA A 31 0.94 -1.42 12.25
N ALA A 32 2.25 -1.27 12.08
CA ALA A 32 2.90 0.04 12.02
C ALA A 32 2.35 0.90 10.88
N VAL A 33 2.18 0.30 9.69
CA VAL A 33 1.60 1.00 8.54
C VAL A 33 0.15 1.39 8.81
N ARG A 34 -0.65 0.46 9.34
CA ARG A 34 -2.06 0.69 9.63
C ARG A 34 -2.24 1.81 10.66
N ASP A 35 -1.40 1.83 11.69
CA ASP A 35 -1.51 2.77 12.80
C ASP A 35 -0.83 4.12 12.50
N GLY A 36 -0.13 4.22 11.38
CA GLY A 36 0.58 5.44 11.01
C GLY A 36 1.86 5.67 11.79
N ASP A 37 2.39 4.63 12.44
CA ASP A 37 3.64 4.71 13.23
C ASP A 37 4.84 4.54 12.30
N LEU A 38 5.19 5.62 11.60
CA LEU A 38 6.32 5.60 10.66
C LEU A 38 7.67 5.64 11.36
N ASP A 39 7.72 6.03 12.62
CA ASP A 39 8.95 6.07 13.40
C ASP A 39 9.52 4.68 13.67
N GLY A 40 8.66 3.66 13.69
CA GLY A 40 9.06 2.28 13.84
C GLY A 40 9.55 1.61 12.55
N LEU A 41 9.52 2.33 11.44
CA LEU A 41 9.91 1.81 10.13
C LEU A 41 11.33 2.25 9.75
N ALA A 42 12.00 1.45 8.92
CA ALA A 42 13.24 1.88 8.28
C ALA A 42 12.95 3.11 7.41
N PRO A 43 13.94 4.02 7.19
CA PRO A 43 13.70 5.24 6.41
C PRO A 43 13.13 4.98 5.01
N GLU A 44 13.59 3.95 4.32
CA GLU A 44 13.08 3.59 3.00
C GLU A 44 11.64 3.08 3.05
N GLU A 45 11.29 2.35 4.10
CA GLU A 45 9.92 1.88 4.31
C GLU A 45 8.98 3.04 4.60
N ALA A 46 9.41 3.97 5.47
CA ALA A 46 8.64 5.17 5.78
C ALA A 46 8.43 6.04 4.55
N MET A 47 9.45 6.17 3.69
CA MET A 47 9.34 6.93 2.45
C MET A 47 8.33 6.28 1.49
N ALA A 48 8.38 4.97 1.35
CA ALA A 48 7.45 4.23 0.51
C ALA A 48 6.00 4.39 1.00
N VAL A 49 5.78 4.35 2.30
CA VAL A 49 4.45 4.54 2.89
C VAL A 49 3.94 5.96 2.65
N ARG A 50 4.79 6.97 2.83
CA ARG A 50 4.40 8.36 2.56
C ARG A 50 4.05 8.57 1.10
N TYR A 51 4.84 7.99 0.19
CA TYR A 51 4.56 8.07 -1.24
C TYR A 51 3.24 7.39 -1.58
N ALA A 52 3.01 6.19 -1.03
CA ALA A 52 1.76 5.46 -1.23
C ALA A 52 0.55 6.25 -0.74
N ASP A 53 0.66 6.90 0.41
CA ASP A 53 -0.40 7.71 0.98
C ASP A 53 -0.74 8.91 0.09
N LEU A 54 0.28 9.64 -0.35
CA LEU A 54 0.09 10.76 -1.28
C LEU A 54 -0.50 10.29 -2.61
N PHE A 55 0.00 9.19 -3.14
CA PHE A 55 -0.50 8.65 -4.40
C PHE A 55 -1.99 8.33 -4.32
N ALA A 56 -2.43 7.78 -3.20
CA ALA A 56 -3.81 7.37 -3.02
C ALA A 56 -4.76 8.52 -2.68
N THR A 57 -4.27 9.56 -1.99
CA THR A 57 -5.12 10.61 -1.43
C THR A 57 -4.94 11.98 -2.09
N ASP A 58 -3.74 12.30 -2.53
CA ASP A 58 -3.41 13.63 -3.07
C ASP A 58 -2.24 13.54 -4.04
N HIS A 59 -2.42 12.81 -5.13
CA HIS A 59 -1.33 12.54 -6.08
C HIS A 59 -0.78 13.79 -6.75
N LEU A 60 -1.58 14.84 -6.85
CA LEU A 60 -1.12 16.11 -7.47
C LEU A 60 -0.19 16.90 -6.56
N ALA A 61 -0.10 16.53 -5.27
CA ALA A 61 0.87 17.10 -4.36
C ALA A 61 2.27 16.46 -4.49
N ILE A 62 2.40 15.39 -5.29
CA ILE A 62 3.69 14.77 -5.57
C ILE A 62 4.43 15.66 -6.58
N ASP A 63 5.27 16.52 -6.06
CA ASP A 63 6.02 17.50 -6.81
C ASP A 63 7.50 17.13 -6.96
N ASP A 64 8.31 18.03 -7.49
CA ASP A 64 9.73 17.79 -7.70
C ASP A 64 10.48 17.52 -6.38
N THR A 65 10.04 18.12 -5.28
CA THR A 65 10.64 17.88 -3.96
C THR A 65 10.41 16.44 -3.50
N VAL A 66 9.19 15.97 -3.62
CA VAL A 66 8.85 14.58 -3.28
C VAL A 66 9.62 13.61 -4.18
N MET A 67 9.68 13.89 -5.47
CA MET A 67 10.42 13.06 -6.42
C MET A 67 11.92 13.03 -6.11
N ALA A 68 12.49 14.15 -5.68
CA ALA A 68 13.89 14.20 -5.28
C ALA A 68 14.15 13.33 -4.04
N GLU A 69 13.25 13.35 -3.07
CA GLU A 69 13.34 12.49 -1.89
C GLU A 69 13.25 11.01 -2.26
N LEU A 70 12.35 10.66 -3.18
CA LEU A 70 12.23 9.29 -3.68
C LEU A 70 13.52 8.84 -4.36
N ARG A 71 14.09 9.68 -5.22
CA ARG A 71 15.34 9.35 -5.93
C ARG A 71 16.54 9.25 -5.01
N ALA A 72 16.51 9.91 -3.87
CA ALA A 72 17.55 9.78 -2.86
C ALA A 72 17.47 8.41 -2.15
N THR A 73 16.32 7.76 -2.20
CA THR A 73 16.06 6.50 -1.49
C THR A 73 16.00 5.31 -2.44
N PHE A 74 15.42 5.49 -3.62
CA PHE A 74 15.16 4.42 -4.59
C PHE A 74 15.73 4.76 -5.96
N SER A 75 16.08 3.73 -6.73
CA SER A 75 16.42 3.88 -8.14
C SER A 75 15.18 4.22 -8.97
N ASP A 76 15.38 4.73 -10.19
CA ASP A 76 14.26 5.03 -11.08
C ASP A 76 13.44 3.77 -11.38
N ALA A 77 14.08 2.61 -11.54
CA ALA A 77 13.39 1.35 -11.77
C ALA A 77 12.53 0.96 -10.56
N GLU A 78 13.05 1.13 -9.36
CA GLU A 78 12.31 0.84 -8.13
C GLU A 78 11.12 1.77 -7.96
N ILE A 79 11.28 3.06 -8.29
CA ILE A 79 10.19 4.04 -8.25
C ILE A 79 9.09 3.65 -9.24
N LEU A 80 9.47 3.24 -10.44
CA LEU A 80 8.50 2.80 -11.45
C LEU A 80 7.74 1.57 -10.98
N ASP A 81 8.44 0.57 -10.46
CA ASP A 81 7.80 -0.65 -9.94
C ASP A 81 6.83 -0.33 -8.80
N LEU A 82 7.27 0.49 -7.85
CA LEU A 82 6.44 0.91 -6.74
C LEU A 82 5.18 1.64 -7.23
N THR A 83 5.34 2.54 -8.19
CA THR A 83 4.22 3.32 -8.72
C THR A 83 3.22 2.43 -9.46
N ILE A 84 3.69 1.46 -10.24
CA ILE A 84 2.82 0.49 -10.90
C ILE A 84 2.03 -0.32 -9.88
N CYS A 85 2.69 -0.79 -8.83
CA CYS A 85 2.01 -1.51 -7.75
C CYS A 85 0.94 -0.65 -7.08
N LEU A 86 1.25 0.60 -6.79
CA LEU A 86 0.30 1.54 -6.18
C LEU A 86 -0.90 1.77 -7.10
N ALA A 87 -0.66 1.96 -8.40
CA ALA A 87 -1.73 2.15 -9.38
C ALA A 87 -2.66 0.94 -9.42
N ASN A 88 -2.09 -0.26 -9.41
CA ASN A 88 -2.86 -1.49 -9.39
C ASN A 88 -3.71 -1.61 -8.11
N TRP A 89 -3.14 -1.34 -6.96
CA TRP A 89 -3.86 -1.44 -5.69
C TRP A 89 -4.97 -0.41 -5.58
N VAL A 90 -4.73 0.83 -6.02
CA VAL A 90 -5.77 1.88 -6.03
C VAL A 90 -6.89 1.48 -6.97
N GLY A 91 -6.55 1.09 -8.20
CA GLY A 91 -7.54 0.72 -9.21
C GLY A 91 -8.33 -0.52 -8.83
N MET A 92 -7.65 -1.58 -8.41
CA MET A 92 -8.30 -2.85 -8.05
C MET A 92 -9.14 -2.71 -6.77
N GLY A 93 -8.67 -1.94 -5.80
CA GLY A 93 -9.45 -1.68 -4.59
C GLY A 93 -10.76 -0.97 -4.90
N ARG A 94 -10.72 0.03 -5.77
CA ARG A 94 -11.92 0.76 -6.20
C ARG A 94 -12.84 -0.12 -7.04
N LEU A 95 -12.27 -0.91 -7.93
CA LEU A 95 -13.03 -1.86 -8.73
C LEU A 95 -13.81 -2.82 -7.82
N ASN A 96 -13.16 -3.38 -6.82
CA ASN A 96 -13.80 -4.28 -5.88
C ASN A 96 -14.96 -3.59 -5.15
N GLN A 97 -14.77 -2.36 -4.72
CA GLN A 97 -15.80 -1.58 -4.02
C GLN A 97 -16.98 -1.24 -4.94
N VAL A 98 -16.68 -0.73 -6.13
CA VAL A 98 -17.72 -0.31 -7.08
C VAL A 98 -18.58 -1.49 -7.52
N LEU A 99 -17.97 -2.66 -7.69
CA LEU A 99 -18.69 -3.86 -8.09
C LEU A 99 -19.25 -4.66 -6.91
N GLY A 100 -19.03 -4.19 -5.68
CA GLY A 100 -19.51 -4.87 -4.49
C GLY A 100 -18.75 -6.14 -4.13
N LEU A 101 -17.57 -6.35 -4.71
CA LEU A 101 -16.78 -7.55 -4.48
C LEU A 101 -16.06 -7.53 -3.14
N ASP A 102 -15.79 -6.34 -2.59
CA ASP A 102 -15.14 -6.19 -1.30
C ASP A 102 -15.98 -6.76 -0.16
N THR A 103 -17.29 -6.52 -0.19
CA THR A 103 -18.21 -7.11 0.80
C THR A 103 -18.37 -8.60 0.58
N GLY A 104 -18.45 -9.03 -0.66
CA GLY A 104 -18.52 -10.44 -1.00
C GLY A 104 -17.27 -11.19 -0.58
N CYS A 105 -16.12 -10.60 -0.77
CA CYS A 105 -14.85 -11.21 -0.37
C CYS A 105 -14.60 -11.12 1.14
N ALA A 106 -15.24 -10.17 1.81
CA ALA A 106 -15.19 -10.10 3.26
C ALA A 106 -15.99 -11.23 3.89
N VAL A 107 -16.92 -11.80 3.16
CA VAL A 107 -17.56 -13.04 3.57
C VAL A 107 -16.49 -14.11 3.63
N PRO A 108 -16.44 -14.89 4.68
CA PRO A 108 -15.42 -15.91 4.83
C PRO A 108 -15.38 -16.77 3.60
N ALA A 109 -14.32 -16.66 2.91
CA ALA A 109 -14.06 -17.48 1.75
C ALA A 109 -14.32 -18.97 1.99
N PRO A 110 -14.14 -19.44 3.20
CA PRO A 110 -14.31 -20.86 3.48
C PRO A 110 -15.66 -21.41 3.14
N THR A 111 -16.62 -20.58 2.94
CA THR A 111 -17.92 -21.04 2.49
C THR A 111 -17.88 -21.71 1.13
N THR A 112 -16.80 -21.58 0.47
CA THR A 112 -16.59 -22.21 -0.82
C THR A 112 -15.83 -23.49 -0.68
#